data_f90beb8553e52c1f92715838e1d313a5
#
_entry.id   f90beb8553e52c1f92715838e1d313a5
#
_cell.length_a   1.000
_cell.length_b   1.000
_cell.length_c   1.000
_cell.angle_alpha   90.00
_cell.angle_beta   90.00
_cell.angle_gamma   90.00
#
_symmetry.space_group_name_H-M   'P 1'
#
loop_
_entity.id
_entity.type
_entity.pdbx_description
1 polymer ?
#
loop_
_entity_poly.entity_id
_entity_poly.type
_entity_poly.pdbx_seq_one_letter_code
_entity_poly.pdbx_strand_id
1 'polypeptide(L)'
;MHKICPSVFAFSLMLFVFFSCKPEKEPRVLNLPKTDLSQADLIPKPALLNASYSAFPLDQFTAIQTAPDSLGFEEVGIFLSEKIKDRTQLQISVNTEFPEQESVIYIQQSDSLSKINNESYALKINKDSIILSAASASAAFRGVQTLRQLMPMKASDSIINYPVWPIASGTINDTPFFEYRGAMLDVARHFFTVEDVKKYIDLLAYYKYNVLHLHLTDDQGWRIEIKSWPKLTEIGGATEVGTEPGGFYTQEDYKAIVAYAAKNHMTIVPEVDMPGHTNAASVAYPILNGNGKTPEIYRGTHVGFSTFDTRKDTVYQFIDDVVREISAITPGPYFHIGGDESHVTQKNDYIYFVNKVEQIVQKYDKKMIGWDEVATADIDTSSVVQFWQSKENAELAVTKNLKVIISPAKKAYLDMKYDLKSEYGLNWAGYVPVDTAYVWKPEAYENIPRENILGIEAPLWSETISTISELEYLAFPRAIGYAELNWSLPEQRDWENYKVRLGNQAPFLESMDVNYYPSPLIDWKTQNKAIKE
;
A
#
# COMPACT_ATOMS: atom_id res chain seq x y z
N MET A 1 74.70 -48.41 -60.21
CA MET A 1 74.66 -47.03 -59.67
C MET A 1 73.29 -46.48 -60.04
N HIS A 2 72.31 -46.62 -59.13
CA HIS A 2 70.93 -46.25 -59.36
C HIS A 2 70.63 -44.90 -58.62
N LYS A 3 70.17 -43.90 -59.34
CA LYS A 3 69.65 -42.67 -58.81
C LYS A 3 68.22 -42.86 -58.43
N ILE A 4 67.88 -42.58 -57.21
CA ILE A 4 66.52 -42.57 -56.69
C ILE A 4 66.02 -41.08 -56.71
N CYS A 5 64.87 -40.85 -57.35
CA CYS A 5 64.17 -39.59 -57.41
C CYS A 5 63.11 -39.55 -56.29
N PRO A 6 62.98 -38.50 -55.46
CA PRO A 6 61.91 -38.41 -54.49
C PRO A 6 60.67 -37.74 -55.06
N SER A 7 59.53 -38.43 -54.95
CA SER A 7 58.21 -37.88 -55.27
C SER A 7 57.74 -36.93 -54.16
N VAL A 8 57.42 -35.68 -54.54
CA VAL A 8 56.78 -34.73 -53.66
C VAL A 8 55.26 -34.92 -53.68
N PHE A 9 54.69 -35.36 -52.59
CA PHE A 9 53.22 -35.37 -52.39
C PHE A 9 52.76 -34.02 -51.88
N ALA A 10 52.03 -33.26 -52.69
CA ALA A 10 51.37 -32.00 -52.31
C ALA A 10 50.02 -32.38 -51.66
N PHE A 11 49.89 -32.14 -50.35
CA PHE A 11 48.62 -32.26 -49.63
C PHE A 11 47.85 -30.93 -49.77
N SER A 12 46.79 -30.96 -50.59
CA SER A 12 45.88 -29.80 -50.76
C SER A 12 44.91 -29.79 -49.61
N LEU A 13 45.08 -28.85 -48.67
CA LEU A 13 44.19 -28.63 -47.52
C LEU A 13 42.95 -27.85 -48.01
N MET A 14 41.86 -28.55 -48.28
CA MET A 14 40.58 -27.95 -48.68
C MET A 14 39.87 -27.39 -47.41
N LEU A 15 39.94 -26.07 -47.22
CA LEU A 15 39.27 -25.37 -46.14
C LEU A 15 37.75 -25.31 -46.43
N PHE A 16 36.97 -26.19 -45.80
CA PHE A 16 35.50 -26.08 -45.80
C PHE A 16 35.09 -24.95 -44.85
N VAL A 17 34.81 -23.78 -45.42
CA VAL A 17 34.12 -22.70 -44.70
C VAL A 17 32.64 -23.07 -44.63
N PHE A 18 32.23 -23.65 -43.50
CA PHE A 18 30.81 -23.78 -43.21
C PHE A 18 30.23 -22.39 -42.93
N PHE A 19 29.59 -21.81 -43.95
CA PHE A 19 28.63 -20.71 -43.73
C PHE A 19 27.44 -21.32 -43.00
N SER A 20 27.42 -21.18 -41.68
CA SER A 20 26.22 -21.41 -40.92
C SER A 20 25.26 -20.27 -41.23
N CYS A 21 24.46 -20.43 -42.29
CA CYS A 21 23.26 -19.63 -42.44
C CYS A 21 22.36 -19.97 -41.27
N LYS A 22 22.25 -19.07 -40.28
CA LYS A 22 21.13 -19.14 -39.35
C LYS A 22 19.84 -19.05 -40.20
N PRO A 23 18.90 -19.99 -40.02
CA PRO A 23 17.64 -19.90 -40.74
C PRO A 23 17.02 -18.55 -40.35
N GLU A 24 16.68 -17.73 -41.35
CA GLU A 24 15.91 -16.52 -41.17
C GLU A 24 14.58 -16.95 -40.57
N LYS A 25 14.32 -16.56 -39.29
CA LYS A 25 13.06 -16.88 -38.64
C LYS A 25 11.94 -16.24 -39.44
N GLU A 26 10.95 -17.03 -39.85
CA GLU A 26 9.75 -16.47 -40.42
C GLU A 26 9.13 -15.48 -39.42
N PRO A 27 8.73 -14.29 -39.86
CA PRO A 27 8.16 -13.28 -38.98
C PRO A 27 6.89 -13.84 -38.32
N ARG A 28 6.82 -13.71 -37.00
CA ARG A 28 5.69 -14.15 -36.18
C ARG A 28 4.42 -13.36 -36.58
N VAL A 29 3.51 -14.01 -37.27
CA VAL A 29 2.23 -13.40 -37.64
C VAL A 29 1.20 -13.66 -36.53
N LEU A 30 0.97 -12.65 -35.67
CA LEU A 30 -0.03 -12.68 -34.64
C LEU A 30 -1.30 -11.96 -35.13
N ASN A 31 -2.40 -12.70 -35.22
CA ASN A 31 -3.71 -12.08 -35.48
C ASN A 31 -4.38 -11.77 -34.13
N LEU A 32 -3.87 -10.74 -33.44
CA LEU A 32 -4.41 -10.31 -32.14
C LEU A 32 -5.76 -9.57 -32.33
N PRO A 33 -6.67 -9.67 -31.33
CA PRO A 33 -7.90 -8.90 -31.36
C PRO A 33 -7.59 -7.39 -31.33
N LYS A 34 -8.43 -6.59 -31.97
CA LYS A 34 -8.41 -5.14 -31.76
C LYS A 34 -8.80 -4.86 -30.31
N THR A 35 -8.00 -4.08 -29.62
CA THR A 35 -8.23 -3.67 -28.25
C THR A 35 -8.47 -2.17 -28.17
N ASP A 36 -9.14 -1.73 -27.13
CA ASP A 36 -9.34 -0.29 -26.88
C ASP A 36 -8.91 0.03 -25.44
N LEU A 37 -7.76 0.66 -25.29
CA LEU A 37 -7.21 1.04 -23.99
C LEU A 37 -8.16 2.00 -23.22
N SER A 38 -8.99 2.78 -23.91
CA SER A 38 -9.94 3.70 -23.28
C SER A 38 -11.05 3.00 -22.52
N GLN A 39 -11.26 1.69 -22.77
CA GLN A 39 -12.23 0.84 -22.08
C GLN A 39 -11.58 0.03 -20.94
N ALA A 40 -10.33 0.28 -20.61
CA ALA A 40 -9.66 -0.43 -19.51
C ALA A 40 -10.22 -0.03 -18.14
N ASP A 41 -10.51 -1.02 -17.31
CA ASP A 41 -11.09 -0.87 -15.97
C ASP A 41 -10.05 -0.50 -14.90
N LEU A 42 -9.18 0.47 -15.22
CA LEU A 42 -8.09 0.89 -14.33
C LEU A 42 -8.62 1.64 -13.11
N ILE A 43 -8.21 1.20 -11.93
CA ILE A 43 -8.43 1.89 -10.66
C ILE A 43 -7.09 1.94 -9.90
N PRO A 44 -6.58 3.11 -9.55
CA PRO A 44 -7.08 4.47 -9.82
C PRO A 44 -7.07 4.84 -11.30
N LYS A 45 -7.99 5.72 -11.71
CA LYS A 45 -8.07 6.23 -13.09
C LYS A 45 -6.85 7.12 -13.40
N PRO A 46 -6.09 6.84 -14.48
CA PRO A 46 -4.92 7.62 -14.83
C PRO A 46 -5.23 9.07 -15.25
N ALA A 47 -4.29 9.97 -15.05
CA ALA A 47 -4.44 11.39 -15.41
C ALA A 47 -4.65 11.62 -16.92
N LEU A 48 -3.95 10.87 -17.79
CA LEU A 48 -4.15 10.95 -19.24
C LEU A 48 -4.00 9.57 -19.86
N LEU A 49 -4.94 9.20 -20.72
CA LEU A 49 -4.97 7.95 -21.44
C LEU A 49 -5.41 8.17 -22.89
N ASN A 50 -4.63 7.63 -23.87
CA ASN A 50 -4.98 7.64 -25.29
C ASN A 50 -4.81 6.24 -25.89
N ALA A 51 -5.86 5.73 -26.55
CA ALA A 51 -5.86 4.41 -27.19
C ALA A 51 -5.27 4.44 -28.61
N SER A 52 -4.64 3.32 -29.03
CA SER A 52 -4.15 3.13 -30.41
C SER A 52 -4.70 1.89 -31.10
N TYR A 53 -5.67 1.21 -30.51
CA TYR A 53 -6.48 0.12 -31.07
C TYR A 53 -5.71 -1.09 -31.62
N SER A 54 -4.48 -1.34 -31.12
CA SER A 54 -3.72 -2.57 -31.34
C SER A 54 -3.42 -3.24 -30.01
N ALA A 55 -2.67 -4.35 -29.98
CA ALA A 55 -2.30 -5.02 -28.76
C ALA A 55 -0.81 -5.38 -28.74
N PHE A 56 -0.20 -5.33 -27.54
CA PHE A 56 1.08 -5.95 -27.26
C PHE A 56 0.87 -7.42 -26.92
N PRO A 57 1.58 -8.36 -27.57
CA PRO A 57 1.49 -9.78 -27.26
C PRO A 57 2.38 -10.11 -26.05
N LEU A 58 1.78 -10.31 -24.90
CA LEU A 58 2.50 -10.88 -23.76
C LEU A 58 2.48 -12.41 -23.90
N ASP A 59 3.65 -13.03 -24.09
CA ASP A 59 3.82 -14.47 -24.28
C ASP A 59 5.25 -14.95 -23.98
N GLN A 60 5.57 -16.19 -24.33
CA GLN A 60 6.88 -16.83 -24.07
C GLN A 60 8.09 -16.17 -24.77
N PHE A 61 7.87 -15.26 -25.73
CA PHE A 61 8.92 -14.51 -26.42
C PHE A 61 9.09 -13.09 -25.90
N THR A 62 8.36 -12.74 -24.85
CA THR A 62 8.49 -11.45 -24.17
C THR A 62 9.68 -11.46 -23.22
N ALA A 63 10.35 -10.31 -23.08
CA ALA A 63 11.37 -10.09 -22.05
C ALA A 63 11.21 -8.74 -21.39
N ILE A 64 11.82 -8.58 -20.22
CA ILE A 64 11.91 -7.34 -19.48
C ILE A 64 13.35 -6.85 -19.54
N GLN A 65 13.53 -5.56 -19.86
CA GLN A 65 14.79 -4.84 -19.81
C GLN A 65 14.63 -3.66 -18.86
N THR A 66 15.55 -3.51 -17.94
CA THR A 66 15.57 -2.35 -17.03
C THR A 66 16.76 -1.45 -17.35
N ALA A 67 16.66 -0.17 -16.99
CA ALA A 67 17.81 0.72 -16.99
C ALA A 67 18.92 0.14 -16.11
N PRO A 68 20.23 0.43 -16.39
CA PRO A 68 21.33 -0.02 -15.53
C PRO A 68 21.08 0.33 -14.07
N ASP A 69 21.28 -0.64 -13.19
CA ASP A 69 20.76 -0.61 -11.83
C ASP A 69 21.65 0.14 -10.82
N SER A 70 21.45 1.43 -10.71
CA SER A 70 21.84 2.15 -9.49
C SER A 70 20.61 2.66 -8.69
N LEU A 71 19.38 2.36 -9.12
CA LEU A 71 18.16 3.07 -8.68
C LEU A 71 16.98 2.14 -8.35
N GLY A 72 17.19 0.82 -8.26
CA GLY A 72 16.15 -0.15 -7.92
C GLY A 72 15.15 -0.49 -9.04
N PHE A 73 15.48 -0.21 -10.31
CA PHE A 73 14.62 -0.55 -11.44
C PHE A 73 14.63 -2.04 -11.75
N GLU A 74 15.73 -2.73 -11.45
CA GLU A 74 15.86 -4.18 -11.66
C GLU A 74 14.91 -4.94 -10.73
N GLU A 75 14.83 -4.57 -9.44
CA GLU A 75 13.88 -5.17 -8.51
C GLU A 75 12.43 -5.00 -8.98
N VAL A 76 12.08 -3.83 -9.58
CA VAL A 76 10.75 -3.62 -10.18
C VAL A 76 10.53 -4.52 -11.39
N GLY A 77 11.56 -4.75 -12.22
CA GLY A 77 11.51 -5.68 -13.35
C GLY A 77 11.31 -7.14 -12.89
N ILE A 78 12.03 -7.56 -11.86
CA ILE A 78 11.90 -8.88 -11.23
C ILE A 78 10.48 -9.05 -10.66
N PHE A 79 9.98 -8.05 -9.92
CA PHE A 79 8.62 -8.06 -9.39
C PHE A 79 7.58 -8.22 -10.51
N LEU A 80 7.72 -7.48 -11.63
CA LEU A 80 6.82 -7.63 -12.77
C LEU A 80 6.87 -9.05 -13.35
N SER A 81 8.07 -9.61 -13.52
CA SER A 81 8.26 -10.99 -14.02
C SER A 81 7.56 -12.03 -13.13
N GLU A 82 7.69 -11.88 -11.81
CA GLU A 82 7.00 -12.75 -10.84
C GLU A 82 5.47 -12.63 -10.96
N LYS A 83 4.93 -11.40 -11.05
CA LYS A 83 3.49 -11.18 -11.18
C LYS A 83 2.92 -11.64 -12.53
N ILE A 84 3.70 -11.57 -13.60
CA ILE A 84 3.35 -12.21 -14.88
C ILE A 84 3.30 -13.72 -14.72
N LYS A 85 4.32 -14.33 -14.10
CA LYS A 85 4.37 -15.78 -13.85
C LYS A 85 3.18 -16.25 -13.01
N ASP A 86 2.84 -15.54 -11.92
CA ASP A 86 1.72 -15.88 -11.05
C ASP A 86 0.40 -15.97 -11.84
N ARG A 87 0.17 -15.05 -12.79
CA ARG A 87 -1.07 -14.96 -13.57
C ARG A 87 -1.10 -15.88 -14.81
N THR A 88 0.05 -16.01 -15.49
CA THR A 88 0.12 -16.60 -16.84
C THR A 88 0.91 -17.88 -16.92
N GLN A 89 1.70 -18.21 -15.90
CA GLN A 89 2.73 -19.25 -15.84
C GLN A 89 3.90 -19.02 -16.81
N LEU A 90 3.97 -17.88 -17.49
CA LEU A 90 5.10 -17.50 -18.33
C LEU A 90 6.33 -17.20 -17.47
N GLN A 91 7.51 -17.65 -17.91
CA GLN A 91 8.78 -17.31 -17.30
C GLN A 91 9.46 -16.24 -18.15
N ILE A 92 9.27 -14.98 -17.77
CA ILE A 92 9.83 -13.83 -18.48
C ILE A 92 11.21 -13.51 -17.88
N SER A 93 12.23 -13.48 -18.76
CA SER A 93 13.59 -13.11 -18.35
C SER A 93 13.75 -11.62 -18.11
N VAL A 94 14.62 -11.26 -17.16
CA VAL A 94 14.96 -9.87 -16.83
C VAL A 94 16.45 -9.66 -17.07
N ASN A 95 16.81 -8.59 -17.80
CA ASN A 95 18.18 -8.13 -18.08
C ASN A 95 19.15 -9.19 -18.64
N THR A 96 18.63 -10.20 -19.35
CA THR A 96 19.49 -11.18 -20.03
C THR A 96 19.92 -10.67 -21.41
N GLU A 97 21.14 -11.00 -21.85
CA GLU A 97 21.57 -10.73 -23.23
C GLU A 97 20.74 -11.56 -24.21
N PHE A 98 20.10 -10.88 -25.18
CA PHE A 98 19.13 -11.52 -26.04
C PHE A 98 19.64 -11.74 -27.45
N PRO A 99 19.62 -12.97 -27.92
CA PRO A 99 19.74 -13.23 -29.34
C PRO A 99 18.45 -12.99 -30.13
N GLU A 100 17.25 -13.16 -29.56
CA GLU A 100 16.08 -13.41 -30.41
C GLU A 100 14.71 -13.05 -29.79
N GLN A 101 14.54 -11.84 -29.21
CA GLN A 101 13.23 -11.46 -28.66
C GLN A 101 12.43 -10.60 -29.62
N GLU A 102 11.15 -10.95 -29.75
CA GLU A 102 10.23 -10.29 -30.66
C GLU A 102 9.38 -9.23 -29.96
N SER A 103 9.31 -9.27 -28.61
CA SER A 103 8.58 -8.29 -27.80
C SER A 103 9.31 -7.97 -26.49
N VAL A 104 9.40 -6.67 -26.14
CA VAL A 104 10.17 -6.23 -24.97
C VAL A 104 9.38 -5.23 -24.13
N ILE A 105 9.49 -5.40 -22.79
CA ILE A 105 9.03 -4.43 -21.80
C ILE A 105 10.27 -3.69 -21.29
N TYR A 106 10.41 -2.40 -21.61
CA TYR A 106 11.49 -1.55 -21.12
C TYR A 106 11.03 -0.77 -19.90
N ILE A 107 11.80 -0.84 -18.80
CA ILE A 107 11.58 -0.03 -17.59
C ILE A 107 12.78 0.91 -17.46
N GLN A 108 12.55 2.23 -17.57
CA GLN A 108 13.61 3.22 -17.64
C GLN A 108 13.32 4.45 -16.81
N GLN A 109 14.39 5.13 -16.36
CA GLN A 109 14.28 6.40 -15.68
C GLN A 109 13.94 7.53 -16.67
N SER A 110 13.26 8.56 -16.18
CA SER A 110 12.94 9.78 -16.91
C SER A 110 13.09 11.03 -16.04
N ASP A 111 14.14 11.82 -16.29
CA ASP A 111 14.39 13.08 -15.58
C ASP A 111 13.31 14.14 -15.82
N SER A 112 12.59 14.07 -16.93
CA SER A 112 11.49 14.98 -17.20
C SER A 112 10.30 14.73 -16.28
N LEU A 113 10.02 13.47 -15.95
CA LEU A 113 8.94 13.10 -15.04
C LEU A 113 9.30 13.41 -13.58
N SER A 114 10.57 13.32 -13.19
CA SER A 114 11.04 13.67 -11.83
C SER A 114 10.77 15.15 -11.50
N LYS A 115 10.71 16.02 -12.52
CA LYS A 115 10.38 17.45 -12.34
C LYS A 115 8.88 17.68 -12.07
N ILE A 116 8.03 16.70 -12.37
CA ILE A 116 6.58 16.78 -12.14
C ILE A 116 6.29 16.28 -10.73
N ASN A 117 6.61 15.03 -10.47
CA ASN A 117 6.44 14.36 -9.18
C ASN A 117 7.33 13.11 -9.14
N ASN A 118 7.86 12.76 -7.96
CA ASN A 118 8.73 11.59 -7.80
C ASN A 118 8.02 10.24 -8.04
N GLU A 119 6.70 10.21 -8.07
CA GLU A 119 5.90 9.01 -8.42
C GLU A 119 5.23 9.11 -9.81
N SER A 120 5.63 10.09 -10.65
CA SER A 120 5.12 10.21 -12.03
C SER A 120 5.70 9.13 -12.94
N TYR A 121 4.86 8.54 -13.80
CA TYR A 121 5.27 7.58 -14.82
C TYR A 121 4.53 7.80 -16.14
N ALA A 122 5.10 7.26 -17.22
CA ALA A 122 4.49 7.18 -18.55
C ALA A 122 4.62 5.77 -19.11
N LEU A 123 3.52 5.23 -19.62
CA LEU A 123 3.47 3.97 -20.35
C LEU A 123 3.21 4.26 -21.82
N LYS A 124 4.04 3.71 -22.71
CA LYS A 124 3.79 3.65 -24.15
C LYS A 124 3.74 2.20 -24.57
N ILE A 125 2.56 1.74 -24.96
CA ILE A 125 2.29 0.35 -25.32
C ILE A 125 2.08 0.27 -26.83
N ASN A 126 3.00 -0.37 -27.53
CA ASN A 126 2.97 -0.64 -28.96
C ASN A 126 2.73 -2.15 -29.20
N LYS A 127 2.65 -2.54 -30.47
CA LYS A 127 2.47 -3.95 -30.86
C LYS A 127 3.70 -4.84 -30.58
N ASP A 128 4.89 -4.27 -30.41
CA ASP A 128 6.18 -4.96 -30.25
C ASP A 128 6.92 -4.55 -28.96
N SER A 129 6.49 -3.47 -28.33
CA SER A 129 7.17 -2.97 -27.14
C SER A 129 6.24 -2.26 -26.16
N ILE A 130 6.55 -2.41 -24.86
CA ILE A 130 6.03 -1.57 -23.79
C ILE A 130 7.21 -0.77 -23.23
N ILE A 131 7.08 0.55 -23.18
CA ILE A 131 8.07 1.43 -22.55
C ILE A 131 7.43 2.07 -21.34
N LEU A 132 7.92 1.69 -20.15
CA LEU A 132 7.60 2.31 -18.88
C LEU A 132 8.73 3.29 -18.53
N SER A 133 8.48 4.57 -18.67
CA SER A 133 9.36 5.65 -18.23
C SER A 133 8.88 6.18 -16.89
N ALA A 134 9.76 6.30 -15.89
CA ALA A 134 9.39 6.61 -14.53
C ALA A 134 10.37 7.61 -13.87
N ALA A 135 9.85 8.43 -12.97
CA ALA A 135 10.63 9.40 -12.19
C ALA A 135 11.60 8.72 -11.21
N SER A 136 11.19 7.56 -10.67
CA SER A 136 11.92 6.77 -9.67
C SER A 136 11.51 5.30 -9.74
N ALA A 137 12.15 4.43 -8.97
CA ALA A 137 11.72 3.03 -8.81
C ALA A 137 10.30 2.93 -8.24
N SER A 138 9.92 3.81 -7.29
CA SER A 138 8.55 3.87 -6.79
C SER A 138 7.55 4.22 -7.89
N ALA A 139 7.86 5.18 -8.75
CA ALA A 139 7.05 5.52 -9.91
C ALA A 139 6.94 4.34 -10.90
N ALA A 140 8.06 3.65 -11.17
CA ALA A 140 8.07 2.44 -12.00
C ALA A 140 7.16 1.35 -11.41
N PHE A 141 7.23 1.13 -10.10
CA PHE A 141 6.35 0.20 -9.40
C PHE A 141 4.86 0.57 -9.57
N ARG A 142 4.49 1.89 -9.46
CA ARG A 142 3.10 2.33 -9.73
C ARG A 142 2.68 2.07 -11.19
N GLY A 143 3.59 2.27 -12.14
CA GLY A 143 3.37 1.92 -13.55
C GLY A 143 3.20 0.41 -13.78
N VAL A 144 3.96 -0.41 -13.04
CA VAL A 144 3.80 -1.87 -13.03
C VAL A 144 2.42 -2.28 -12.49
N GLN A 145 1.88 -1.63 -11.45
CA GLN A 145 0.52 -1.92 -11.00
C GLN A 145 -0.51 -1.62 -12.09
N THR A 146 -0.33 -0.55 -12.87
CA THR A 146 -1.19 -0.28 -14.04
C THR A 146 -1.06 -1.37 -15.11
N LEU A 147 0.16 -1.82 -15.44
CA LEU A 147 0.35 -2.95 -16.37
C LEU A 147 -0.31 -4.23 -15.85
N ARG A 148 -0.24 -4.51 -14.55
CA ARG A 148 -0.92 -5.67 -13.94
C ARG A 148 -2.44 -5.61 -14.12
N GLN A 149 -3.06 -4.43 -14.02
CA GLN A 149 -4.50 -4.25 -14.27
C GLN A 149 -4.86 -4.38 -15.76
N LEU A 150 -3.94 -4.02 -16.68
CA LEU A 150 -4.13 -4.17 -18.12
C LEU A 150 -3.95 -5.62 -18.61
N MET A 151 -3.32 -6.50 -17.83
CA MET A 151 -3.17 -7.92 -18.22
C MET A 151 -4.50 -8.66 -18.14
N PRO A 152 -4.99 -9.27 -19.22
CA PRO A 152 -6.20 -10.08 -19.19
C PRO A 152 -6.07 -11.26 -18.20
N MET A 153 -7.17 -11.65 -17.59
CA MET A 153 -7.22 -12.80 -16.66
C MET A 153 -7.02 -14.14 -17.37
N LYS A 154 -7.30 -14.21 -18.67
CA LYS A 154 -7.16 -15.42 -19.51
C LYS A 154 -6.38 -15.09 -20.78
N ALA A 155 -5.66 -16.08 -21.28
CA ALA A 155 -5.07 -16.00 -22.61
C ALA A 155 -6.16 -15.85 -23.68
N SER A 156 -5.82 -15.20 -24.79
CA SER A 156 -6.68 -15.19 -25.97
C SER A 156 -6.74 -16.58 -26.58
N ASP A 157 -7.91 -17.00 -27.04
CA ASP A 157 -8.10 -18.19 -27.90
C ASP A 157 -7.52 -17.92 -29.30
N SER A 158 -6.25 -17.57 -29.37
CA SER A 158 -5.57 -17.25 -30.62
C SER A 158 -5.32 -18.50 -31.44
N ILE A 159 -5.34 -18.37 -32.77
CA ILE A 159 -5.07 -19.41 -33.78
C ILE A 159 -3.63 -19.96 -33.70
N ILE A 160 -2.87 -19.59 -32.67
CA ILE A 160 -1.45 -19.88 -32.50
C ILE A 160 -1.28 -21.06 -31.52
N ASN A 161 -0.23 -21.85 -31.74
CA ASN A 161 0.06 -23.05 -30.95
C ASN A 161 0.54 -22.78 -29.50
N TYR A 162 0.42 -21.56 -28.98
CA TYR A 162 0.81 -21.16 -27.61
C TYR A 162 -0.06 -20.00 -27.09
N PRO A 163 -0.22 -19.88 -25.75
CA PRO A 163 -1.07 -18.86 -25.16
C PRO A 163 -0.46 -17.46 -25.30
N VAL A 164 -1.31 -16.46 -25.61
CA VAL A 164 -0.95 -15.04 -25.67
C VAL A 164 -1.96 -14.21 -24.87
N TRP A 165 -1.46 -13.26 -24.08
CA TRP A 165 -2.27 -12.28 -23.35
C TRP A 165 -2.16 -10.93 -24.05
N PRO A 166 -3.17 -10.49 -24.80
CA PRO A 166 -3.12 -9.23 -25.55
C PRO A 166 -3.32 -8.04 -24.59
N ILE A 167 -2.29 -7.23 -24.41
CA ILE A 167 -2.36 -5.99 -23.63
C ILE A 167 -2.74 -4.83 -24.57
N ALA A 168 -3.80 -4.08 -24.21
CA ALA A 168 -4.30 -2.98 -25.02
C ALA A 168 -3.24 -1.88 -25.23
N SER A 169 -3.08 -1.43 -26.48
CA SER A 169 -2.06 -0.46 -26.85
C SER A 169 -2.52 0.99 -26.77
N GLY A 170 -1.56 1.87 -26.54
CA GLY A 170 -1.77 3.32 -26.41
C GLY A 170 -0.74 3.98 -25.50
N THR A 171 -1.09 5.12 -24.95
CA THR A 171 -0.24 5.86 -24.00
C THR A 171 -1.00 6.20 -22.72
N ILE A 172 -0.32 6.08 -21.59
CA ILE A 172 -0.79 6.54 -20.29
C ILE A 172 0.29 7.47 -19.72
N ASN A 173 -0.11 8.68 -19.28
CA ASN A 173 0.73 9.55 -18.45
C ASN A 173 0.02 9.74 -17.11
N ASP A 174 0.71 9.49 -16.02
CA ASP A 174 0.07 9.38 -14.74
C ASP A 174 0.93 9.93 -13.59
N THR A 175 0.26 10.50 -12.60
CA THR A 175 0.89 11.08 -11.41
C THR A 175 -0.14 11.12 -10.27
N PRO A 176 0.25 10.93 -9.01
CA PRO A 176 -0.69 11.01 -7.90
C PRO A 176 -1.15 12.44 -7.63
N PHE A 177 -2.43 12.60 -7.26
CA PHE A 177 -2.99 13.88 -6.84
C PHE A 177 -2.53 14.26 -5.42
N PHE A 178 -2.47 13.28 -4.51
CA PHE A 178 -1.93 13.43 -3.16
C PHE A 178 -0.63 12.64 -2.96
N GLU A 179 0.30 13.19 -2.18
CA GLU A 179 1.56 12.52 -1.84
C GLU A 179 1.41 11.43 -0.78
N TYR A 180 0.48 11.61 0.17
CA TYR A 180 0.17 10.63 1.21
C TYR A 180 -1.09 9.86 0.84
N ARG A 181 -0.98 8.55 0.72
CA ARG A 181 -2.09 7.66 0.36
C ARG A 181 -2.10 6.48 1.32
N GLY A 182 -2.75 6.71 2.45
CA GLY A 182 -2.66 5.84 3.62
C GLY A 182 -3.86 4.92 3.81
N ALA A 183 -3.56 3.78 4.43
CA ALA A 183 -4.53 2.98 5.15
C ALA A 183 -3.95 2.68 6.54
N MET A 184 -4.80 2.57 7.56
CA MET A 184 -4.40 2.16 8.90
C MET A 184 -5.00 0.79 9.21
N LEU A 185 -4.26 0.00 9.97
CA LEU A 185 -4.72 -1.26 10.56
C LEU A 185 -4.50 -1.22 12.07
N ASP A 186 -5.60 -1.34 12.81
CA ASP A 186 -5.57 -1.61 14.24
C ASP A 186 -5.21 -3.08 14.48
N VAL A 187 -4.06 -3.32 15.08
CA VAL A 187 -3.60 -4.64 15.51
C VAL A 187 -3.65 -4.81 17.04
N ALA A 188 -4.13 -3.76 17.73
CA ALA A 188 -4.17 -3.71 19.19
C ALA A 188 -5.47 -4.27 19.76
N ARG A 189 -6.65 -3.94 19.20
CA ARG A 189 -7.94 -4.49 19.66
C ARG A 189 -8.03 -5.97 19.38
N HIS A 190 -7.66 -6.42 18.17
CA HIS A 190 -7.38 -7.81 17.84
C HIS A 190 -6.03 -7.92 17.13
N PHE A 191 -5.31 -9.02 17.37
CA PHE A 191 -3.99 -9.22 16.82
C PHE A 191 -4.06 -9.87 15.43
N PHE A 192 -3.36 -9.27 14.45
CA PHE A 192 -3.17 -9.82 13.11
C PHE A 192 -1.74 -10.29 12.93
N THR A 193 -1.56 -11.46 12.32
CA THR A 193 -0.23 -12.04 12.10
C THR A 193 0.60 -11.27 11.08
N VAL A 194 1.91 -11.52 11.03
CA VAL A 194 2.80 -10.95 10.01
C VAL A 194 2.30 -11.23 8.60
N GLU A 195 1.78 -12.45 8.36
CA GLU A 195 1.29 -12.84 7.03
C GLU A 195 -0.03 -12.13 6.67
N ASP A 196 -0.92 -11.87 7.63
CA ASP A 196 -2.13 -11.07 7.42
C ASP A 196 -1.77 -9.64 7.02
N VAL A 197 -0.81 -9.02 7.72
CA VAL A 197 -0.34 -7.67 7.39
C VAL A 197 0.31 -7.64 6.00
N LYS A 198 1.10 -8.65 5.63
CA LYS A 198 1.67 -8.74 4.27
C LYS A 198 0.61 -8.88 3.20
N LYS A 199 -0.43 -9.70 3.43
CA LYS A 199 -1.56 -9.83 2.48
C LYS A 199 -2.27 -8.49 2.31
N TYR A 200 -2.48 -7.75 3.39
CA TYR A 200 -3.08 -6.41 3.32
C TYR A 200 -2.18 -5.43 2.54
N ILE A 201 -0.86 -5.43 2.78
CA ILE A 201 0.13 -4.64 2.00
C ILE A 201 0.02 -4.94 0.50
N ASP A 202 -0.06 -6.22 0.09
CA ASP A 202 -0.16 -6.60 -1.33
C ASP A 202 -1.41 -6.03 -2.01
N LEU A 203 -2.55 -6.09 -1.31
CA LEU A 203 -3.82 -5.56 -1.81
C LEU A 203 -3.79 -4.02 -1.92
N LEU A 204 -3.27 -3.34 -0.91
CA LEU A 204 -3.12 -1.88 -0.90
C LEU A 204 -2.14 -1.41 -2.00
N ALA A 205 -0.98 -2.07 -2.11
CA ALA A 205 0.04 -1.73 -3.10
C ALA A 205 -0.47 -1.87 -4.55
N TYR A 206 -1.32 -2.87 -4.82
CA TYR A 206 -1.96 -3.05 -6.13
C TYR A 206 -2.78 -1.83 -6.55
N TYR A 207 -3.43 -1.16 -5.60
CA TYR A 207 -4.19 0.07 -5.81
C TYR A 207 -3.38 1.35 -5.52
N LYS A 208 -2.04 1.27 -5.52
CA LYS A 208 -1.09 2.40 -5.43
C LYS A 208 -1.08 3.17 -4.11
N TYR A 209 -1.50 2.54 -3.00
CA TYR A 209 -1.20 3.07 -1.68
C TYR A 209 0.32 3.14 -1.44
N ASN A 210 0.78 4.09 -0.63
CA ASN A 210 2.19 4.24 -0.29
C ASN A 210 2.47 4.29 1.20
N VAL A 211 1.44 4.24 2.04
CA VAL A 211 1.57 4.22 3.50
C VAL A 211 0.65 3.16 4.09
N LEU A 212 1.19 2.36 5.02
CA LEU A 212 0.42 1.57 5.97
C LEU A 212 0.75 2.06 7.38
N HIS A 213 -0.24 2.63 8.05
CA HIS A 213 -0.19 3.01 9.43
C HIS A 213 -0.59 1.80 10.29
N LEU A 214 0.24 1.43 11.27
CA LEU A 214 -0.02 0.33 12.20
C LEU A 214 -0.29 0.90 13.58
N HIS A 215 -1.53 0.76 14.05
CA HIS A 215 -1.94 1.09 15.41
C HIS A 215 -1.52 -0.07 16.34
N LEU A 216 -0.34 0.10 16.96
CA LEU A 216 0.39 -0.99 17.65
C LEU A 216 -0.02 -1.17 19.12
N THR A 217 -0.67 -0.18 19.73
CA THR A 217 -0.96 -0.20 21.17
C THR A 217 -2.27 0.47 21.50
N ASP A 218 -3.02 -0.14 22.41
CA ASP A 218 -4.27 0.40 22.94
C ASP A 218 -4.55 -0.18 24.36
N ASP A 219 -5.72 0.11 24.90
CA ASP A 219 -6.17 -0.38 26.21
C ASP A 219 -6.19 -1.92 26.31
N GLN A 220 -6.48 -2.60 25.20
CA GLN A 220 -6.64 -4.06 25.14
C GLN A 220 -5.35 -4.80 24.86
N GLY A 221 -4.35 -4.13 24.26
CA GLY A 221 -3.14 -4.81 23.86
C GLY A 221 -1.96 -3.91 23.51
N TRP A 222 -0.76 -4.43 23.79
CA TRP A 222 0.52 -3.87 23.35
C TRP A 222 1.19 -4.84 22.39
N ARG A 223 1.38 -4.46 21.11
CA ARG A 223 1.71 -5.40 20.02
C ARG A 223 3.13 -5.33 19.48
N ILE A 224 4.01 -4.55 20.08
CA ILE A 224 5.41 -4.43 19.65
C ILE A 224 6.39 -4.66 20.80
N GLU A 225 7.38 -5.53 20.58
CA GLU A 225 8.44 -5.79 21.55
C GLU A 225 9.28 -4.53 21.79
N ILE A 226 9.40 -4.13 23.06
CA ILE A 226 10.33 -3.10 23.56
C ILE A 226 11.30 -3.78 24.49
N LYS A 227 12.55 -3.97 24.07
CA LYS A 227 13.55 -4.77 24.80
C LYS A 227 13.89 -4.19 26.17
N SER A 228 13.86 -2.86 26.30
CA SER A 228 14.04 -2.20 27.61
C SER A 228 12.83 -2.33 28.54
N TRP A 229 11.65 -2.69 27.99
CA TRP A 229 10.40 -2.81 28.74
C TRP A 229 9.65 -4.12 28.42
N PRO A 230 10.24 -5.32 28.72
CA PRO A 230 9.76 -6.62 28.22
C PRO A 230 8.35 -7.01 28.69
N LYS A 231 7.91 -6.55 29.87
CA LYS A 231 6.55 -6.85 30.35
C LYS A 231 5.44 -6.24 29.49
N LEU A 232 5.74 -5.26 28.62
CA LEU A 232 4.75 -4.71 27.71
C LEU A 232 4.13 -5.79 26.82
N THR A 233 4.94 -6.68 26.27
CA THR A 233 4.47 -7.81 25.46
C THR A 233 4.12 -9.04 26.29
N GLU A 234 4.88 -9.34 27.35
CA GLU A 234 4.61 -10.48 28.23
C GLU A 234 3.23 -10.39 28.93
N ILE A 235 2.84 -9.18 29.33
CA ILE A 235 1.57 -8.91 30.05
C ILE A 235 0.59 -8.18 29.14
N GLY A 236 0.99 -7.01 28.59
CA GLY A 236 0.13 -6.19 27.76
C GLY A 236 -0.18 -6.80 26.40
N GLY A 237 0.67 -7.70 25.87
CA GLY A 237 0.42 -8.43 24.62
C GLY A 237 -0.41 -9.69 24.77
N ALA A 238 -0.70 -10.12 26.01
CA ALA A 238 -1.35 -11.41 26.26
C ALA A 238 -2.87 -11.41 26.02
N THR A 239 -3.48 -10.26 25.85
CA THR A 239 -4.94 -10.08 25.78
C THR A 239 -5.37 -9.30 24.55
N GLU A 240 -6.65 -9.40 24.19
CA GLU A 240 -7.34 -8.62 23.17
C GLU A 240 -8.80 -8.40 23.54
N VAL A 241 -9.62 -7.82 22.71
CA VAL A 241 -11.06 -7.69 22.91
C VAL A 241 -11.68 -9.09 23.08
N GLY A 242 -12.56 -9.24 24.07
CA GLY A 242 -13.23 -10.52 24.34
C GLY A 242 -12.40 -11.47 25.18
N THR A 243 -12.39 -12.75 24.86
CA THR A 243 -11.82 -13.82 25.71
C THR A 243 -10.58 -14.48 25.12
N GLU A 244 -10.33 -14.28 23.84
CA GLU A 244 -9.22 -14.93 23.14
C GLU A 244 -7.85 -14.38 23.58
N PRO A 245 -6.80 -15.17 23.46
CA PRO A 245 -5.44 -14.69 23.71
C PRO A 245 -5.02 -13.69 22.65
N GLY A 246 -4.31 -12.65 23.06
CA GLY A 246 -3.70 -11.70 22.16
C GLY A 246 -2.44 -12.25 21.47
N GLY A 247 -1.63 -11.34 20.96
CA GLY A 247 -0.34 -11.61 20.32
C GLY A 247 0.53 -10.36 20.30
N PHE A 248 1.72 -10.48 19.76
CA PHE A 248 2.61 -9.34 19.55
C PHE A 248 3.64 -9.66 18.48
N TYR A 249 4.23 -8.63 17.91
CA TYR A 249 5.39 -8.72 17.02
C TYR A 249 6.67 -8.59 17.84
N THR A 250 7.60 -9.52 17.65
CA THR A 250 8.99 -9.28 18.02
C THR A 250 9.54 -8.15 17.16
N GLN A 251 10.66 -7.54 17.57
CA GLN A 251 11.31 -6.54 16.69
C GLN A 251 11.71 -7.12 15.33
N GLU A 252 12.02 -8.41 15.26
CA GLU A 252 12.34 -9.10 14.00
C GLU A 252 11.09 -9.28 13.12
N ASP A 253 9.94 -9.64 13.71
CA ASP A 253 8.65 -9.69 12.99
C ASP A 253 8.27 -8.34 12.42
N TYR A 254 8.41 -7.28 13.23
CA TYR A 254 8.14 -5.91 12.79
C TYR A 254 9.09 -5.47 11.68
N LYS A 255 10.39 -5.76 11.78
CA LYS A 255 11.35 -5.51 10.70
C LYS A 255 10.99 -6.25 9.42
N ALA A 256 10.49 -7.49 9.53
CA ALA A 256 10.03 -8.25 8.37
C ALA A 256 8.82 -7.58 7.69
N ILE A 257 7.87 -7.03 8.45
CA ILE A 257 6.77 -6.21 7.92
C ILE A 257 7.30 -4.96 7.21
N VAL A 258 8.19 -4.21 7.87
CA VAL A 258 8.80 -2.97 7.31
C VAL A 258 9.54 -3.26 6.01
N ALA A 259 10.35 -4.32 5.98
CA ALA A 259 11.09 -4.72 4.78
C ALA A 259 10.15 -5.17 3.64
N TYR A 260 9.06 -5.87 3.97
CA TYR A 260 8.06 -6.28 2.99
C TYR A 260 7.29 -5.09 2.41
N ALA A 261 6.90 -4.13 3.25
CA ALA A 261 6.29 -2.89 2.82
C ALA A 261 7.21 -2.09 1.88
N ALA A 262 8.51 -1.99 2.23
CA ALA A 262 9.51 -1.30 1.40
C ALA A 262 9.67 -1.94 0.01
N LYS A 263 9.63 -3.27 -0.11
CA LYS A 263 9.63 -3.97 -1.41
C LYS A 263 8.38 -3.66 -2.26
N ASN A 264 7.28 -3.32 -1.62
CA ASN A 264 6.04 -2.86 -2.25
C ASN A 264 5.97 -1.33 -2.36
N HIS A 265 7.10 -0.64 -2.15
CA HIS A 265 7.19 0.82 -2.15
C HIS A 265 6.15 1.48 -1.25
N MET A 266 5.93 0.89 -0.08
CA MET A 266 5.09 1.41 0.99
C MET A 266 5.93 1.69 2.24
N THR A 267 5.56 2.75 2.95
CA THR A 267 6.16 3.15 4.22
C THR A 267 5.27 2.70 5.37
N ILE A 268 5.85 2.10 6.40
CA ILE A 268 5.16 1.84 7.67
C ILE A 268 5.22 3.09 8.54
N VAL A 269 4.08 3.51 9.07
CA VAL A 269 3.97 4.52 10.13
C VAL A 269 3.57 3.78 11.41
N PRO A 270 4.47 3.68 12.41
CA PRO A 270 4.12 3.08 13.69
C PRO A 270 3.35 4.08 14.54
N GLU A 271 2.27 3.60 15.17
CA GLU A 271 1.57 4.34 16.22
C GLU A 271 1.73 3.65 17.56
N VAL A 272 2.09 4.46 18.55
CA VAL A 272 1.98 4.13 19.97
C VAL A 272 1.10 5.19 20.60
N ASP A 273 -0.13 4.83 20.92
CA ASP A 273 -1.11 5.79 21.41
C ASP A 273 -0.83 6.23 22.84
N MET A 274 -0.92 7.55 23.04
CA MET A 274 -0.65 8.20 24.32
C MET A 274 -1.15 9.68 24.33
N PRO A 275 -1.56 10.24 25.48
CA PRO A 275 -1.53 9.65 26.82
C PRO A 275 -2.71 8.75 27.14
N GLY A 276 -3.83 8.81 26.37
CA GLY A 276 -4.98 7.91 26.43
C GLY A 276 -4.65 6.52 25.89
N HIS A 277 -5.61 5.61 25.88
CA HIS A 277 -5.48 4.26 25.29
C HIS A 277 -4.32 3.44 25.84
N THR A 278 -4.02 3.56 27.13
CA THR A 278 -2.77 3.08 27.75
C THR A 278 -2.96 2.04 28.84
N ASN A 279 -4.16 1.43 28.96
CA ASN A 279 -4.42 0.44 30.02
C ASN A 279 -3.46 -0.74 29.93
N ALA A 280 -3.22 -1.35 28.76
CA ALA A 280 -2.33 -2.49 28.61
C ALA A 280 -0.90 -2.18 29.11
N ALA A 281 -0.36 -1.00 28.78
CA ALA A 281 0.94 -0.56 29.28
C ALA A 281 0.93 -0.33 30.80
N SER A 282 -0.15 0.23 31.34
CA SER A 282 -0.31 0.50 32.78
C SER A 282 -0.52 -0.78 33.60
N VAL A 283 -1.12 -1.83 33.02
CA VAL A 283 -1.16 -3.17 33.63
C VAL A 283 0.23 -3.77 33.71
N ALA A 284 1.00 -3.66 32.62
CA ALA A 284 2.38 -4.17 32.57
C ALA A 284 3.33 -3.43 33.50
N TYR A 285 3.18 -2.11 33.61
CA TYR A 285 4.00 -1.22 34.42
C TYR A 285 3.16 -0.19 35.16
N PRO A 286 2.66 -0.50 36.36
CA PRO A 286 1.79 0.39 37.15
C PRO A 286 2.39 1.76 37.45
N ILE A 287 3.72 1.88 37.40
CA ILE A 287 4.43 3.13 37.60
C ILE A 287 4.07 4.19 36.53
N LEU A 288 3.56 3.79 35.38
CA LEU A 288 3.12 4.68 34.30
C LEU A 288 1.76 5.32 34.59
N ASN A 289 0.94 4.65 35.41
CA ASN A 289 -0.37 5.15 35.82
C ASN A 289 -0.26 6.19 36.94
N GLY A 290 -1.07 7.24 36.88
CA GLY A 290 -1.01 8.39 37.80
C GLY A 290 -1.12 8.05 39.29
N ASN A 291 -1.86 7.02 39.63
CA ASN A 291 -2.04 6.57 41.03
C ASN A 291 -1.05 5.45 41.46
N GLY A 292 -0.17 4.98 40.55
CA GLY A 292 0.79 3.91 40.79
C GLY A 292 0.20 2.53 41.10
N LYS A 293 -1.12 2.36 40.92
CA LYS A 293 -1.81 1.08 41.12
C LYS A 293 -1.94 0.37 39.76
N THR A 294 -1.83 -0.96 39.79
CA THR A 294 -2.12 -1.80 38.64
C THR A 294 -3.61 -1.70 38.29
N PRO A 295 -4.00 -1.21 37.12
CA PRO A 295 -5.39 -1.31 36.70
C PRO A 295 -5.76 -2.75 36.38
N GLU A 296 -7.05 -3.03 36.23
CA GLU A 296 -7.52 -4.32 35.76
C GLU A 296 -7.24 -4.44 34.24
N ILE A 297 -7.00 -5.68 33.79
CA ILE A 297 -6.89 -5.99 32.36
C ILE A 297 -8.21 -5.63 31.68
N TYR A 298 -8.13 -4.83 30.62
CA TYR A 298 -9.30 -4.42 29.87
C TYR A 298 -9.47 -5.25 28.59
N ARG A 299 -10.69 -5.70 28.34
CA ARG A 299 -11.07 -6.54 27.19
C ARG A 299 -12.36 -6.06 26.50
N GLY A 300 -12.84 -4.87 26.88
CA GLY A 300 -14.01 -4.24 26.29
C GLY A 300 -13.67 -3.28 25.15
N THR A 301 -14.66 -2.50 24.75
CA THR A 301 -14.54 -1.54 23.64
C THR A 301 -14.86 -0.08 24.04
N HIS A 302 -15.00 0.21 25.36
CA HIS A 302 -15.13 1.58 25.83
C HIS A 302 -13.78 2.28 25.80
N VAL A 303 -13.78 3.56 25.51
CA VAL A 303 -12.60 4.41 25.33
C VAL A 303 -12.55 5.56 26.33
N GLY A 304 -11.43 6.27 26.41
CA GLY A 304 -11.29 7.53 27.13
C GLY A 304 -11.13 7.43 28.65
N PHE A 305 -10.94 6.23 29.23
CA PHE A 305 -10.87 6.00 30.68
C PHE A 305 -9.44 5.86 31.22
N SER A 306 -8.46 5.61 30.37
CA SER A 306 -7.06 5.40 30.73
C SER A 306 -6.19 6.60 30.39
N THR A 307 -5.10 6.80 31.12
CA THR A 307 -4.09 7.80 30.81
C THR A 307 -2.78 7.53 31.54
N PHE A 308 -1.65 7.85 30.93
CA PHE A 308 -0.37 7.97 31.61
C PHE A 308 -0.36 9.15 32.60
N ASP A 309 0.51 9.10 33.60
CA ASP A 309 0.81 10.24 34.45
C ASP A 309 1.63 11.28 33.69
N THR A 310 0.94 12.26 33.11
CA THR A 310 1.53 13.29 32.24
C THR A 310 2.51 14.23 32.93
N ARG A 311 2.68 14.14 34.27
CA ARG A 311 3.61 14.98 35.04
C ARG A 311 4.81 14.22 35.58
N LYS A 312 4.90 12.91 35.33
CA LYS A 312 5.94 12.05 35.89
C LYS A 312 7.10 11.84 34.94
N ASP A 313 8.30 12.17 35.38
CA ASP A 313 9.52 12.02 34.55
C ASP A 313 9.75 10.59 34.06
N THR A 314 9.38 9.58 34.85
CA THR A 314 9.49 8.16 34.47
C THR A 314 8.66 7.83 33.23
N VAL A 315 7.52 8.50 33.02
CA VAL A 315 6.70 8.34 31.82
C VAL A 315 7.44 8.83 30.58
N TYR A 316 8.11 9.97 30.68
CA TYR A 316 8.90 10.50 29.55
C TYR A 316 10.15 9.67 29.27
N GLN A 317 10.77 9.08 30.30
CA GLN A 317 11.85 8.12 30.09
C GLN A 317 11.35 6.86 29.39
N PHE A 318 10.20 6.34 29.79
CA PHE A 318 9.53 5.21 29.12
C PHE A 318 9.26 5.55 27.64
N ILE A 319 8.64 6.71 27.37
CA ILE A 319 8.33 7.14 26.00
C ILE A 319 9.62 7.31 25.16
N ASP A 320 10.68 7.90 25.74
CA ASP A 320 11.97 8.04 25.05
C ASP A 320 12.56 6.68 24.65
N ASP A 321 12.49 5.68 25.53
CA ASP A 321 12.95 4.32 25.23
C ASP A 321 12.10 3.65 24.12
N VAL A 322 10.78 3.79 24.17
CA VAL A 322 9.84 3.23 23.17
C VAL A 322 10.08 3.88 21.79
N VAL A 323 10.10 5.21 21.73
CA VAL A 323 10.33 5.94 20.46
C VAL A 323 11.70 5.62 19.89
N ARG A 324 12.73 5.55 20.75
CA ARG A 324 14.09 5.16 20.34
C ARG A 324 14.13 3.79 19.68
N GLU A 325 13.56 2.76 20.33
CA GLU A 325 13.64 1.40 19.84
C GLU A 325 12.85 1.20 18.54
N ILE A 326 11.63 1.75 18.45
CA ILE A 326 10.80 1.64 17.25
C ILE A 326 11.39 2.47 16.10
N SER A 327 11.86 3.70 16.36
CA SER A 327 12.47 4.55 15.31
C SER A 327 13.72 3.93 14.71
N ALA A 328 14.52 3.21 15.51
CA ALA A 328 15.73 2.52 15.04
C ALA A 328 15.44 1.41 14.00
N ILE A 329 14.23 0.86 13.99
CA ILE A 329 13.81 -0.23 13.09
C ILE A 329 12.74 0.20 12.08
N THR A 330 12.40 1.49 12.03
CA THR A 330 11.41 2.08 11.11
C THR A 330 12.07 3.18 10.29
N PRO A 331 12.49 2.92 9.05
CA PRO A 331 13.16 3.92 8.21
C PRO A 331 12.29 5.10 7.79
N GLY A 332 10.95 4.94 7.80
CA GLY A 332 9.99 5.99 7.44
C GLY A 332 10.14 7.26 8.28
N PRO A 333 9.73 8.42 7.76
CA PRO A 333 9.97 9.71 8.40
C PRO A 333 9.01 10.03 9.57
N TYR A 334 7.97 9.22 9.79
CA TYR A 334 6.91 9.53 10.72
C TYR A 334 6.87 8.59 11.92
N PHE A 335 6.41 9.12 13.05
CA PHE A 335 5.99 8.40 14.24
C PHE A 335 4.66 8.96 14.71
N HIS A 336 3.62 8.12 14.81
CA HIS A 336 2.30 8.52 15.25
C HIS A 336 2.16 8.29 16.76
N ILE A 337 1.66 9.31 17.47
CA ILE A 337 1.55 9.27 18.94
C ILE A 337 0.11 9.03 19.44
N GLY A 338 -0.86 8.83 18.52
CA GLY A 338 -2.27 8.80 18.87
C GLY A 338 -2.74 10.19 19.33
N GLY A 339 -3.13 10.29 20.57
CA GLY A 339 -3.49 11.55 21.23
C GLY A 339 -4.97 11.80 21.31
N ASP A 340 -5.79 10.88 20.80
CA ASP A 340 -7.23 10.96 20.80
C ASP A 340 -7.85 10.55 22.15
N GLU A 341 -9.09 10.94 22.34
CA GLU A 341 -10.03 10.49 23.39
C GLU A 341 -9.47 10.44 24.82
N SER A 342 -8.42 11.18 25.14
CA SER A 342 -7.84 11.20 26.50
C SER A 342 -8.71 11.98 27.50
N HIS A 343 -9.97 11.54 27.67
CA HIS A 343 -11.01 12.28 28.38
C HIS A 343 -10.71 12.48 29.87
N VAL A 344 -9.91 11.62 30.47
CA VAL A 344 -9.52 11.72 31.89
C VAL A 344 -8.27 12.58 32.11
N THR A 345 -7.62 13.05 31.04
CA THR A 345 -6.47 13.94 31.10
C THR A 345 -6.94 15.41 31.07
N GLN A 346 -6.49 16.21 32.04
CA GLN A 346 -6.82 17.64 32.06
C GLN A 346 -6.17 18.36 30.85
N LYS A 347 -6.89 19.29 30.23
CA LYS A 347 -6.45 19.98 28.99
C LYS A 347 -5.02 20.53 29.08
N ASN A 348 -4.65 21.18 30.16
CA ASN A 348 -3.31 21.75 30.31
C ASN A 348 -2.23 20.67 30.46
N ASP A 349 -2.58 19.53 31.03
CA ASP A 349 -1.70 18.38 31.18
C ASP A 349 -1.54 17.64 29.85
N TYR A 350 -2.59 17.55 29.05
CA TYR A 350 -2.56 17.05 27.68
C TYR A 350 -1.66 17.90 26.79
N ILE A 351 -1.84 19.22 26.76
CA ILE A 351 -0.99 20.14 25.98
C ILE A 351 0.49 20.01 26.38
N TYR A 352 0.76 20.00 27.70
CA TYR A 352 2.12 19.80 28.20
C TYR A 352 2.71 18.47 27.74
N PHE A 353 1.92 17.40 27.79
CA PHE A 353 2.33 16.07 27.38
C PHE A 353 2.69 16.00 25.91
N VAL A 354 1.80 16.46 25.01
CA VAL A 354 2.02 16.47 23.57
C VAL A 354 3.29 17.24 23.19
N ASN A 355 3.48 18.45 23.78
CA ASN A 355 4.69 19.24 23.54
C ASN A 355 5.99 18.53 23.97
N LYS A 356 5.94 17.75 25.06
CA LYS A 356 7.08 16.94 25.52
C LYS A 356 7.36 15.74 24.62
N VAL A 357 6.30 15.04 24.21
CA VAL A 357 6.42 13.85 23.35
C VAL A 357 6.91 14.23 21.95
N GLU A 358 6.44 15.35 21.40
CA GLU A 358 6.95 15.86 20.13
C GLU A 358 8.49 16.04 20.16
N GLN A 359 9.03 16.65 21.23
CA GLN A 359 10.49 16.81 21.39
C GLN A 359 11.22 15.47 21.43
N ILE A 360 10.61 14.43 22.04
CA ILE A 360 11.15 13.07 22.06
C ILE A 360 11.14 12.48 20.65
N VAL A 361 10.05 12.61 19.92
CA VAL A 361 9.93 12.11 18.54
C VAL A 361 10.97 12.77 17.63
N GLN A 362 11.10 14.08 17.70
CA GLN A 362 12.08 14.86 16.93
C GLN A 362 13.54 14.49 17.26
N LYS A 363 13.84 14.14 18.52
CA LYS A 363 15.17 13.67 18.95
C LYS A 363 15.67 12.47 18.14
N TYR A 364 14.75 11.65 17.60
CA TYR A 364 15.06 10.47 16.79
C TYR A 364 14.83 10.69 15.30
N ASP A 365 14.91 11.94 14.83
CA ASP A 365 14.76 12.35 13.43
C ASP A 365 13.42 11.95 12.80
N LYS A 366 12.36 11.85 13.63
CA LYS A 366 10.98 11.60 13.18
C LYS A 366 10.14 12.85 13.25
N LYS A 367 9.16 12.92 12.34
CA LYS A 367 8.07 13.89 12.37
C LYS A 367 6.90 13.26 13.12
N MET A 368 6.36 14.00 14.08
CA MET A 368 5.20 13.54 14.83
C MET A 368 3.94 13.59 13.96
N ILE A 369 3.13 12.53 14.00
CA ILE A 369 1.73 12.56 13.61
C ILE A 369 0.90 12.34 14.88
N GLY A 370 -0.30 12.92 14.94
CA GLY A 370 -1.28 12.62 15.98
C GLY A 370 -2.69 12.91 15.47
N TRP A 371 -3.69 12.31 16.12
CA TRP A 371 -5.09 12.58 15.84
C TRP A 371 -5.41 14.06 16.08
N ASP A 372 -6.54 14.55 15.60
CA ASP A 372 -6.75 16.00 15.47
C ASP A 372 -6.69 16.78 16.79
N GLU A 373 -6.81 16.14 17.94
CA GLU A 373 -6.66 16.73 19.27
C GLU A 373 -5.28 17.35 19.51
N VAL A 374 -4.21 16.80 18.87
CA VAL A 374 -2.86 17.34 19.04
C VAL A 374 -2.73 18.78 18.51
N ALA A 375 -3.63 19.21 17.63
CA ALA A 375 -3.67 20.58 17.15
C ALA A 375 -3.89 21.62 18.29
N THR A 376 -4.40 21.19 19.44
CA THR A 376 -4.56 22.06 20.62
C THR A 376 -3.24 22.42 21.29
N ALA A 377 -2.17 21.63 21.10
CA ALA A 377 -0.83 21.87 21.64
C ALA A 377 0.01 22.78 20.72
N ASP A 378 1.10 23.35 21.25
CA ASP A 378 2.02 24.23 20.49
C ASP A 378 3.10 23.37 19.81
N ILE A 379 2.68 22.63 18.77
CA ILE A 379 3.53 21.73 18.01
C ILE A 379 4.20 22.41 16.82
N ASP A 380 5.36 21.88 16.41
CA ASP A 380 6.15 22.38 15.29
C ASP A 380 5.45 22.14 13.94
N THR A 381 5.69 23.01 12.96
CA THR A 381 5.11 22.91 11.62
C THR A 381 5.57 21.68 10.81
N SER A 382 6.57 20.96 11.27
CA SER A 382 6.95 19.66 10.71
C SER A 382 6.05 18.52 11.15
N SER A 383 5.29 18.69 12.24
CA SER A 383 4.28 17.76 12.73
C SER A 383 3.04 17.76 11.86
N VAL A 384 2.30 16.66 11.87
CA VAL A 384 1.12 16.42 11.03
C VAL A 384 -0.08 16.12 11.91
N VAL A 385 -1.21 16.70 11.58
CA VAL A 385 -2.48 16.45 12.25
C VAL A 385 -3.32 15.48 11.42
N GLN A 386 -3.80 14.40 12.01
CA GLN A 386 -4.71 13.49 11.35
C GLN A 386 -6.14 13.80 11.74
N PHE A 387 -6.86 14.44 10.82
CA PHE A 387 -8.25 14.85 11.03
C PHE A 387 -9.20 13.67 10.98
N TRP A 388 -9.98 13.44 12.05
CA TRP A 388 -10.98 12.38 12.09
C TRP A 388 -12.40 12.86 12.45
N GLN A 389 -12.55 13.91 13.26
CA GLN A 389 -13.88 14.38 13.63
C GLN A 389 -14.02 15.88 13.97
N SER A 390 -13.00 16.50 14.61
CA SER A 390 -13.16 17.86 15.13
C SER A 390 -12.81 18.93 14.12
N LYS A 391 -13.84 19.62 13.63
CA LYS A 391 -13.68 20.77 12.74
C LYS A 391 -12.85 21.88 13.39
N GLU A 392 -13.07 22.13 14.68
CA GLU A 392 -12.37 23.14 15.45
C GLU A 392 -10.86 22.83 15.52
N ASN A 393 -10.49 21.56 15.70
CA ASN A 393 -9.10 21.13 15.71
C ASN A 393 -8.47 21.26 14.31
N ALA A 394 -9.23 20.94 13.25
CA ALA A 394 -8.77 21.13 11.88
C ALA A 394 -8.51 22.63 11.57
N GLU A 395 -9.39 23.54 12.03
CA GLU A 395 -9.21 24.98 11.91
C GLU A 395 -7.97 25.46 12.69
N LEU A 396 -7.71 24.90 13.88
CA LEU A 396 -6.49 25.19 14.64
C LEU A 396 -5.24 24.72 13.88
N ALA A 397 -5.26 23.52 13.29
CA ALA A 397 -4.15 23.00 12.48
C ALA A 397 -3.84 23.95 11.30
N VAL A 398 -4.86 24.38 10.56
CA VAL A 398 -4.70 25.34 9.45
C VAL A 398 -4.14 26.68 9.96
N THR A 399 -4.67 27.22 11.06
CA THR A 399 -4.20 28.49 11.65
C THR A 399 -2.72 28.42 12.05
N LYS A 400 -2.25 27.24 12.49
CA LYS A 400 -0.84 26.99 12.84
C LYS A 400 0.02 26.59 11.63
N ASN A 401 -0.54 26.60 10.41
CA ASN A 401 0.13 26.18 9.17
C ASN A 401 0.65 24.73 9.21
N LEU A 402 -0.05 23.84 9.93
CA LEU A 402 0.25 22.41 9.99
C LEU A 402 -0.27 21.71 8.74
N LYS A 403 0.36 20.58 8.41
CA LYS A 403 -0.17 19.66 7.40
C LYS A 403 -1.22 18.74 8.03
N VAL A 404 -2.19 18.32 7.21
CA VAL A 404 -3.34 17.53 7.64
C VAL A 404 -3.48 16.28 6.77
N ILE A 405 -3.64 15.12 7.40
CA ILE A 405 -4.13 13.88 6.78
C ILE A 405 -5.64 13.83 6.99
N ILE A 406 -6.40 13.56 5.94
CA ILE A 406 -7.87 13.58 5.97
C ILE A 406 -8.40 12.16 6.20
N SER A 407 -8.98 11.91 7.38
CA SER A 407 -9.49 10.59 7.81
C SER A 407 -10.87 10.71 8.49
N PRO A 408 -11.86 11.48 7.96
CA PRO A 408 -13.10 11.71 8.68
C PRO A 408 -13.89 10.41 8.89
N ALA A 409 -14.25 10.10 10.13
CA ALA A 409 -14.92 8.85 10.50
C ALA A 409 -16.19 8.59 9.68
N LYS A 410 -16.96 9.64 9.38
CA LYS A 410 -18.20 9.58 8.57
C LYS A 410 -17.98 9.26 7.09
N LYS A 411 -16.73 9.24 6.61
CA LYS A 411 -16.39 9.08 5.19
C LYS A 411 -15.28 8.06 4.95
N ALA A 412 -14.25 7.99 5.83
CA ALA A 412 -13.01 7.27 5.58
C ALA A 412 -12.80 6.03 6.46
N TYR A 413 -13.52 5.90 7.59
CA TYR A 413 -13.35 4.75 8.48
C TYR A 413 -13.90 3.47 7.86
N LEU A 414 -13.02 2.49 7.71
CA LEU A 414 -13.34 1.19 7.11
C LEU A 414 -14.06 0.25 8.08
N ASP A 415 -14.00 0.50 9.39
CA ASP A 415 -14.73 -0.26 10.41
C ASP A 415 -16.20 0.16 10.55
N MET A 416 -16.62 1.27 9.94
CA MET A 416 -18.03 1.61 9.89
C MET A 416 -18.80 0.64 8.98
N LYS A 417 -19.97 0.17 9.43
CA LYS A 417 -20.85 -0.70 8.64
C LYS A 417 -21.23 -0.07 7.30
N TYR A 418 -21.32 -0.91 6.28
CA TYR A 418 -21.86 -0.48 4.98
C TYR A 418 -23.35 -0.14 5.08
N ASP A 419 -24.11 -0.98 5.81
CA ASP A 419 -25.56 -0.86 6.00
C ASP A 419 -26.01 -1.66 7.24
N LEU A 420 -27.33 -1.74 7.44
CA LEU A 420 -27.96 -2.50 8.54
C LEU A 420 -27.67 -4.02 8.48
N LYS A 421 -27.33 -4.57 7.32
CA LYS A 421 -27.12 -6.00 7.10
C LYS A 421 -25.64 -6.39 7.20
N SER A 422 -24.75 -5.41 7.31
CA SER A 422 -23.32 -5.66 7.46
C SER A 422 -23.07 -6.52 8.69
N GLU A 423 -22.35 -7.61 8.49
CA GLU A 423 -22.06 -8.59 9.54
C GLU A 423 -21.11 -8.01 10.59
N TYR A 424 -20.04 -7.36 10.12
CA TYR A 424 -18.98 -6.75 10.93
C TYR A 424 -19.08 -5.23 10.93
N GLY A 425 -18.34 -4.61 11.84
CA GLY A 425 -18.19 -3.17 11.94
C GLY A 425 -19.10 -2.49 12.95
N LEU A 426 -18.85 -1.21 13.17
CA LEU A 426 -19.58 -0.32 14.05
C LEU A 426 -20.44 0.66 13.23
N ASN A 427 -21.26 1.48 13.90
CA ASN A 427 -22.09 2.49 13.24
C ASN A 427 -22.21 3.79 14.04
N TRP A 428 -21.30 4.03 14.95
CA TRP A 428 -21.32 5.22 15.81
C TRP A 428 -21.14 6.53 15.02
N ALA A 429 -20.35 6.50 13.92
CA ALA A 429 -20.20 7.64 13.02
C ALA A 429 -21.24 7.63 11.86
N GLY A 430 -22.08 6.60 11.79
CA GLY A 430 -23.05 6.36 10.72
C GLY A 430 -22.69 5.17 9.82
N TYR A 431 -23.49 4.94 8.79
CA TYR A 431 -23.16 3.95 7.76
C TYR A 431 -22.30 4.60 6.67
N VAL A 432 -21.30 3.84 6.19
CA VAL A 432 -20.41 4.26 5.12
C VAL A 432 -20.51 3.28 3.94
N PRO A 433 -21.61 3.29 3.16
CA PRO A 433 -21.72 2.49 1.96
C PRO A 433 -20.71 2.94 0.89
N VAL A 434 -20.53 2.13 -0.15
CA VAL A 434 -19.46 2.30 -1.15
C VAL A 434 -19.53 3.65 -1.88
N ASP A 435 -20.76 4.15 -2.17
CA ASP A 435 -20.96 5.47 -2.76
C ASP A 435 -20.61 6.62 -1.79
N THR A 436 -21.01 6.52 -0.53
CA THR A 436 -20.66 7.50 0.51
C THR A 436 -19.16 7.60 0.74
N ALA A 437 -18.45 6.46 0.65
CA ALA A 437 -17.00 6.39 0.72
C ALA A 437 -16.30 7.06 -0.48
N TYR A 438 -16.96 7.13 -1.64
CA TYR A 438 -16.38 7.68 -2.86
C TYR A 438 -16.86 9.09 -3.20
N VAL A 439 -18.16 9.41 -2.97
CA VAL A 439 -18.78 10.68 -3.41
C VAL A 439 -18.57 11.78 -2.39
N TRP A 440 -17.35 12.30 -2.31
CA TRP A 440 -16.97 13.48 -1.51
C TRP A 440 -15.70 14.12 -2.06
N LYS A 441 -15.35 15.31 -1.55
CA LYS A 441 -14.20 16.09 -2.02
C LYS A 441 -13.14 16.20 -0.91
N PRO A 442 -12.21 15.26 -0.81
CA PRO A 442 -11.16 15.32 0.21
C PRO A 442 -10.26 16.54 0.08
N GLU A 443 -10.05 17.04 -1.13
CA GLU A 443 -9.26 18.24 -1.43
C GLU A 443 -9.85 19.56 -0.93
N ALA A 444 -11.07 19.53 -0.43
CA ALA A 444 -11.78 20.69 0.11
C ALA A 444 -12.66 20.33 1.33
N TYR A 445 -12.31 19.25 2.05
CA TYR A 445 -13.09 18.76 3.17
C TYR A 445 -13.02 19.77 4.33
N GLU A 446 -14.20 20.13 4.90
CA GLU A 446 -14.35 21.10 5.99
C GLU A 446 -13.60 22.43 5.75
N ASN A 447 -13.47 22.85 4.48
CA ASN A 447 -12.74 24.04 4.04
C ASN A 447 -11.25 24.07 4.43
N ILE A 448 -10.63 22.94 4.70
CA ILE A 448 -9.17 22.84 4.86
C ILE A 448 -8.53 23.20 3.52
N PRO A 449 -7.62 24.19 3.47
CA PRO A 449 -6.94 24.56 2.22
C PRO A 449 -6.18 23.39 1.63
N ARG A 450 -6.23 23.25 0.29
CA ARG A 450 -5.56 22.13 -0.42
C ARG A 450 -4.08 22.03 -0.10
N GLU A 451 -3.41 23.15 0.08
CA GLU A 451 -1.98 23.20 0.42
C GLU A 451 -1.66 22.66 1.81
N ASN A 452 -2.62 22.58 2.71
CA ASN A 452 -2.44 21.94 4.02
C ASN A 452 -2.69 20.43 3.96
N ILE A 453 -3.38 19.92 2.94
CA ILE A 453 -3.76 18.49 2.86
C ILE A 453 -2.62 17.67 2.26
N LEU A 454 -2.11 16.68 3.01
CA LEU A 454 -1.15 15.68 2.52
C LEU A 454 -1.84 14.60 1.69
N GLY A 455 -3.01 14.15 2.12
CA GLY A 455 -3.77 13.09 1.47
C GLY A 455 -4.84 12.50 2.37
N ILE A 456 -5.38 11.35 1.96
CA ILE A 456 -6.39 10.60 2.70
C ILE A 456 -5.72 9.38 3.34
N GLU A 457 -6.11 9.08 4.56
CA GLU A 457 -5.91 7.76 5.15
C GLU A 457 -7.26 7.14 5.51
N ALA A 458 -7.38 5.84 5.25
CA ALA A 458 -8.57 5.04 5.56
C ALA A 458 -8.29 4.14 6.78
N PRO A 459 -8.69 4.53 8.00
CA PRO A 459 -8.51 3.72 9.19
C PRO A 459 -9.44 2.50 9.21
N LEU A 460 -8.89 1.37 9.68
CA LEU A 460 -9.62 0.13 9.96
C LEU A 460 -9.39 -0.28 11.41
N TRP A 461 -10.32 0.06 12.27
CA TRP A 461 -10.35 -0.37 13.67
C TRP A 461 -10.84 -1.80 13.79
N SER A 462 -10.33 -2.55 14.75
CA SER A 462 -10.51 -4.01 14.79
C SER A 462 -11.37 -4.53 15.94
N GLU A 463 -12.17 -3.69 16.60
CA GLU A 463 -13.02 -4.11 17.73
C GLU A 463 -13.98 -5.26 17.40
N THR A 464 -14.41 -5.35 16.13
CA THR A 464 -15.42 -6.32 15.67
C THR A 464 -14.88 -7.39 14.74
N ILE A 465 -13.58 -7.38 14.45
CA ILE A 465 -12.93 -8.30 13.52
C ILE A 465 -11.64 -8.87 14.11
N SER A 466 -11.37 -10.15 13.86
CA SER A 466 -10.20 -10.87 14.38
C SER A 466 -9.47 -11.72 13.33
N THR A 467 -9.97 -11.75 12.09
CA THR A 467 -9.39 -12.54 11.01
C THR A 467 -9.14 -11.71 9.76
N ILE A 468 -8.19 -12.14 8.93
CA ILE A 468 -7.91 -11.48 7.64
C ILE A 468 -9.15 -11.44 6.73
N SER A 469 -9.98 -12.47 6.76
CA SER A 469 -11.23 -12.52 5.96
C SER A 469 -12.23 -11.45 6.38
N GLU A 470 -12.37 -11.18 7.68
CA GLU A 470 -13.23 -10.13 8.23
C GLU A 470 -12.67 -8.73 7.94
N LEU A 471 -11.33 -8.58 8.03
CA LEU A 471 -10.62 -7.38 7.63
C LEU A 471 -10.92 -7.05 6.15
N GLU A 472 -10.77 -8.03 5.27
CA GLU A 472 -11.03 -7.88 3.83
C GLU A 472 -12.48 -7.47 3.55
N TYR A 473 -13.45 -8.06 4.26
CA TYR A 473 -14.86 -7.69 4.15
C TYR A 473 -15.10 -6.22 4.48
N LEU A 474 -14.49 -5.70 5.53
CA LEU A 474 -14.63 -4.30 5.91
C LEU A 474 -13.83 -3.35 5.01
N ALA A 475 -12.59 -3.71 4.65
CA ALA A 475 -11.72 -2.86 3.84
C ALA A 475 -12.20 -2.76 2.39
N PHE A 476 -12.56 -3.88 1.78
CA PHE A 476 -12.91 -3.93 0.36
C PHE A 476 -14.42 -4.05 0.14
N PRO A 477 -14.98 -3.25 -0.80
CA PRO A 477 -14.29 -2.49 -1.84
C PRO A 477 -13.98 -1.02 -1.52
N ARG A 478 -14.26 -0.49 -0.31
CA ARG A 478 -14.08 0.95 -0.01
C ARG A 478 -12.65 1.43 -0.18
N ALA A 479 -11.65 0.61 0.23
CA ALA A 479 -10.24 0.93 0.04
C ALA A 479 -9.88 1.18 -1.43
N ILE A 480 -10.55 0.51 -2.38
CA ILE A 480 -10.36 0.75 -3.82
C ILE A 480 -10.82 2.16 -4.20
N GLY A 481 -11.91 2.64 -3.61
CA GLY A 481 -12.43 4.00 -3.81
C GLY A 481 -11.50 5.08 -3.26
N TYR A 482 -10.98 4.89 -2.05
CA TYR A 482 -10.02 5.84 -1.46
C TYR A 482 -8.70 5.88 -2.24
N ALA A 483 -8.27 4.77 -2.83
CA ALA A 483 -7.13 4.76 -3.75
C ALA A 483 -7.34 5.73 -4.92
N GLU A 484 -8.52 5.72 -5.55
CA GLU A 484 -8.84 6.63 -6.63
C GLU A 484 -8.97 8.08 -6.16
N LEU A 485 -9.60 8.33 -5.00
CA LEU A 485 -9.67 9.67 -4.41
C LEU A 485 -8.29 10.25 -4.07
N ASN A 486 -7.34 9.41 -3.71
CA ASN A 486 -5.96 9.82 -3.43
C ASN A 486 -5.12 10.05 -4.69
N TRP A 487 -5.40 9.29 -5.74
CA TRP A 487 -4.54 9.25 -6.93
C TRP A 487 -5.06 10.12 -8.07
N SER A 488 -6.35 9.98 -8.43
CA SER A 488 -6.90 10.56 -9.65
C SER A 488 -7.28 12.03 -9.48
N LEU A 489 -7.20 12.79 -10.57
CA LEU A 489 -7.58 14.20 -10.58
C LEU A 489 -9.08 14.36 -10.24
N PRO A 490 -9.48 15.37 -9.45
CA PRO A 490 -10.88 15.57 -9.02
C PRO A 490 -11.89 15.61 -10.17
N GLU A 491 -11.55 16.25 -11.28
CA GLU A 491 -12.39 16.37 -12.48
C GLU A 491 -12.61 15.05 -13.23
N GLN A 492 -11.85 14.02 -12.92
CA GLN A 492 -11.96 12.68 -13.54
C GLN A 492 -12.75 11.70 -12.69
N ARG A 493 -13.08 12.07 -11.45
CA ARG A 493 -13.81 11.23 -10.50
C ARG A 493 -15.31 11.28 -10.82
N ASP A 494 -15.85 10.16 -11.25
CA ASP A 494 -17.26 10.02 -11.62
C ASP A 494 -17.80 8.70 -11.07
N TRP A 495 -18.83 8.76 -10.24
CA TRP A 495 -19.41 7.59 -9.59
C TRP A 495 -19.96 6.56 -10.58
N GLU A 496 -20.65 7.01 -11.62
CA GLU A 496 -21.29 6.11 -12.58
C GLU A 496 -20.24 5.33 -13.38
N ASN A 497 -19.13 5.97 -13.75
CA ASN A 497 -17.99 5.33 -14.39
C ASN A 497 -17.21 4.45 -13.38
N TYR A 498 -16.96 4.95 -12.16
CA TYR A 498 -16.21 4.23 -11.13
C TYR A 498 -16.88 2.91 -10.76
N LYS A 499 -18.21 2.90 -10.50
CA LYS A 499 -18.93 1.69 -10.08
C LYS A 499 -18.88 0.57 -11.13
N VAL A 500 -18.81 0.91 -12.44
CA VAL A 500 -18.65 -0.07 -13.52
C VAL A 500 -17.24 -0.68 -13.47
N ARG A 501 -16.19 0.16 -13.39
CA ARG A 501 -14.81 -0.32 -13.27
C ARG A 501 -14.61 -1.14 -12.00
N LEU A 502 -15.23 -0.73 -10.89
CA LEU A 502 -15.20 -1.48 -9.63
C LEU A 502 -15.82 -2.87 -9.77
N GLY A 503 -16.99 -2.98 -10.41
CA GLY A 503 -17.63 -4.27 -10.68
C GLY A 503 -16.74 -5.22 -11.49
N ASN A 504 -15.93 -4.67 -12.39
CA ASN A 504 -14.98 -5.41 -13.22
C ASN A 504 -13.68 -5.80 -12.47
N GLN A 505 -13.47 -5.34 -11.22
CA GLN A 505 -12.38 -5.82 -10.37
C GLN A 505 -12.68 -7.20 -9.72
N ALA A 506 -13.94 -7.66 -9.73
CA ALA A 506 -14.32 -8.93 -9.09
C ALA A 506 -13.43 -10.13 -9.48
N PRO A 507 -13.11 -10.37 -10.76
CA PRO A 507 -12.24 -11.49 -11.15
C PRO A 507 -10.84 -11.43 -10.53
N PHE A 508 -10.31 -10.22 -10.32
CA PHE A 508 -9.02 -10.05 -9.66
C PHE A 508 -9.14 -10.33 -8.16
N LEU A 509 -10.13 -9.75 -7.49
CA LEU A 509 -10.37 -9.98 -6.05
C LEU A 509 -10.61 -11.47 -5.75
N GLU A 510 -11.40 -12.16 -6.60
CA GLU A 510 -11.61 -13.60 -6.51
C GLU A 510 -10.31 -14.40 -6.72
N SER A 511 -9.45 -13.98 -7.66
CA SER A 511 -8.17 -14.65 -7.92
C SER A 511 -7.16 -14.52 -6.79
N MET A 512 -7.33 -13.50 -5.93
CA MET A 512 -6.53 -13.25 -4.74
C MET A 512 -7.18 -13.80 -3.47
N ASP A 513 -8.31 -14.52 -3.60
CA ASP A 513 -9.09 -15.06 -2.48
C ASP A 513 -9.45 -13.97 -1.46
N VAL A 514 -9.97 -12.84 -1.95
CA VAL A 514 -10.37 -11.68 -1.12
C VAL A 514 -11.85 -11.80 -0.77
N ASN A 515 -12.16 -11.81 0.52
CA ASN A 515 -13.53 -11.78 1.04
C ASN A 515 -14.05 -10.32 1.06
N TYR A 516 -14.36 -9.75 -0.11
CA TYR A 516 -14.88 -8.38 -0.17
C TYR A 516 -16.41 -8.32 0.04
N TYR A 517 -16.88 -7.18 0.60
CA TYR A 517 -18.32 -6.93 0.75
C TYR A 517 -19.01 -6.79 -0.63
N PRO A 518 -20.00 -7.67 -0.96
CA PRO A 518 -20.65 -7.64 -2.25
C PRO A 518 -21.76 -6.57 -2.31
N SER A 519 -21.37 -5.30 -2.27
CA SER A 519 -22.29 -4.17 -2.25
C SER A 519 -23.38 -4.28 -3.32
N PRO A 520 -24.67 -4.12 -2.97
CA PRO A 520 -25.78 -4.15 -3.94
C PRO A 520 -25.78 -2.95 -4.90
N LEU A 521 -24.95 -1.92 -4.65
CA LEU A 521 -24.79 -0.76 -5.54
C LEU A 521 -23.93 -1.07 -6.76
N ILE A 522 -23.23 -2.22 -6.77
CA ILE A 522 -22.23 -2.61 -7.78
C ILE A 522 -22.73 -3.84 -8.56
N ASP A 523 -22.64 -3.78 -9.88
CA ASP A 523 -22.88 -4.94 -10.75
C ASP A 523 -21.58 -5.75 -10.90
N TRP A 524 -21.36 -6.66 -9.94
CA TRP A 524 -20.15 -7.48 -9.86
C TRP A 524 -20.08 -8.50 -11.00
N LYS A 525 -18.98 -8.44 -11.78
CA LYS A 525 -18.71 -9.36 -12.91
C LYS A 525 -17.95 -10.60 -12.44
N THR A 526 -18.54 -11.36 -11.52
CA THR A 526 -17.93 -12.57 -10.97
C THR A 526 -17.76 -13.66 -12.03
N GLN A 527 -16.71 -14.46 -11.96
CA GLN A 527 -16.48 -15.60 -12.87
C GLN A 527 -17.44 -16.77 -12.56
N ASN A 528 -17.96 -16.85 -11.34
CA ASN A 528 -18.78 -17.96 -10.82
C ASN A 528 -20.23 -17.53 -10.53
N LYS A 529 -20.98 -17.01 -11.52
CA LYS A 529 -22.45 -16.94 -11.41
C LYS A 529 -23.15 -18.29 -11.71
N ALA A 530 -22.42 -19.38 -11.80
CA ALA A 530 -22.99 -20.73 -11.85
C ALA A 530 -22.65 -21.44 -10.53
N ILE A 531 -23.67 -21.77 -9.74
CA ILE A 531 -23.69 -22.60 -8.52
C ILE A 531 -23.81 -21.77 -7.22
N LYS A 532 -25.01 -21.23 -7.02
CA LYS A 532 -25.74 -21.21 -5.75
C LYS A 532 -27.19 -20.77 -6.06
N GLU A 533 -28.01 -21.66 -6.62
CA GLU A 533 -29.46 -21.75 -6.41
C GLU A 533 -29.71 -22.84 -5.37
#